data_4e6fa34a96972836317f2a109e82dad7
#
_entry.id   4e6fa34a96972836317f2a109e82dad7
#
_cell.length_a   1.000
_cell.length_b   1.000
_cell.length_c   1.000
_cell.angle_alpha   90.00
_cell.angle_beta   90.00
_cell.angle_gamma   90.00
#
_symmetry.space_group_name_H-M   'P 1'
#
loop_
_entity.id
_entity.type
_entity.pdbx_description
1 polymer ?
#
loop_
_entity_poly.entity_id
_entity_poly.type
_entity_poly.pdbx_seq_one_letter_code
_entity_poly.pdbx_strand_id
1 'polypeptide(L)'
;MENIKTAKSATGILIFLLVLNILNMVDRTLITSFGTSIIADLNLSDSQFGLLTGPVFVFFYSIMGLFMGALADRVHRPRLIAAGLVLWSVLTALSGLAKNFMQIGMSRLFIGVGESVMAPSAISMIADLYPKAKRGTATGIYYLGVPLGAGGSF
;
A
#
# COMPACT_ATOMS: atom_id res chain seq x y z
N MET A 1 0.72 -6.57 -35.64
CA MET A 1 0.54 -5.22 -35.03
C MET A 1 -0.25 -5.27 -33.71
N GLU A 2 -1.18 -6.19 -33.53
CA GLU A 2 -1.98 -6.37 -32.30
C GLU A 2 -1.14 -6.77 -31.08
N ASN A 3 -0.20 -7.71 -31.26
CA ASN A 3 0.72 -8.14 -30.18
C ASN A 3 1.64 -7.03 -29.63
N ILE A 4 1.97 -6.02 -30.40
CA ILE A 4 2.83 -4.92 -29.97
C ILE A 4 2.03 -3.91 -29.15
N LYS A 5 0.75 -3.66 -29.49
CA LYS A 5 -0.14 -2.77 -28.74
C LYS A 5 -0.47 -3.38 -27.36
N THR A 6 -0.78 -4.66 -27.30
CA THR A 6 -1.06 -5.38 -26.03
C THR A 6 0.16 -5.42 -25.11
N ALA A 7 1.37 -5.65 -25.65
CA ALA A 7 2.60 -5.65 -24.86
C ALA A 7 2.92 -4.24 -24.30
N LYS A 8 2.73 -3.18 -25.09
CA LYS A 8 2.92 -1.79 -24.60
C LYS A 8 1.92 -1.44 -23.49
N SER A 9 0.67 -1.88 -23.63
CA SER A 9 -0.36 -1.68 -22.61
C SER A 9 -0.01 -2.42 -21.31
N ALA A 10 0.45 -3.68 -21.37
CA ALA A 10 0.86 -4.45 -20.20
C ALA A 10 2.04 -3.81 -19.45
N THR A 11 3.05 -3.32 -20.20
CA THR A 11 4.18 -2.61 -19.59
C THR A 11 3.75 -1.29 -18.95
N GLY A 12 2.86 -0.53 -19.56
CA GLY A 12 2.31 0.70 -18.98
C GLY A 12 1.57 0.43 -17.67
N ILE A 13 0.76 -0.63 -17.62
CA ILE A 13 0.07 -1.04 -16.39
C ILE A 13 1.07 -1.46 -15.31
N LEU A 14 2.12 -2.22 -15.67
CA LEU A 14 3.15 -2.63 -14.71
C LEU A 14 3.88 -1.44 -14.11
N ILE A 15 4.26 -0.45 -14.93
CA ILE A 15 4.91 0.78 -14.45
C ILE A 15 3.96 1.55 -13.52
N PHE A 16 2.69 1.64 -13.88
CA PHE A 16 1.68 2.28 -13.02
C PHE A 16 1.54 1.57 -11.67
N LEU A 17 1.48 0.23 -11.66
CA LEU A 17 1.44 -0.56 -10.42
C LEU A 17 2.73 -0.39 -9.59
N LEU A 18 3.90 -0.31 -10.25
CA LEU A 18 5.17 -0.01 -9.58
C LEU A 18 5.13 1.35 -8.89
N VAL A 19 4.66 2.40 -9.59
CA VAL A 19 4.53 3.75 -9.01
C VAL A 19 3.59 3.73 -7.81
N LEU A 20 2.45 3.06 -7.91
CA LEU A 20 1.52 2.91 -6.78
C LEU A 20 2.17 2.19 -5.60
N ASN A 21 3.01 1.17 -5.85
CA ASN A 21 3.71 0.45 -4.80
C ASN A 21 4.79 1.32 -4.14
N ILE A 22 5.49 2.17 -4.91
CA ILE A 22 6.42 3.17 -4.36
C ILE A 22 5.68 4.12 -3.43
N LEU A 23 4.56 4.71 -3.88
CA LEU A 23 3.75 5.63 -3.08
C LEU A 23 3.21 4.96 -1.81
N ASN A 24 2.77 3.72 -1.90
CA ASN A 24 2.32 2.93 -0.76
C ASN A 24 3.44 2.75 0.28
N MET A 25 4.68 2.47 -0.16
CA MET A 25 5.82 2.35 0.74
C MET A 25 6.25 3.68 1.35
N VAL A 26 6.23 4.76 0.57
CA VAL A 26 6.48 6.12 1.09
C VAL A 26 5.47 6.43 2.21
N ASP A 27 4.18 6.20 1.99
CA ASP A 27 3.13 6.46 2.99
C ASP A 27 3.36 5.67 4.29
N ARG A 28 3.76 4.39 4.18
CA ARG A 28 4.10 3.56 5.35
C ARG A 28 5.26 4.10 6.16
N THR A 29 6.27 4.63 5.50
CA THR A 29 7.50 5.10 6.16
C THR A 29 7.39 6.53 6.68
N LEU A 30 6.45 7.34 6.16
CA LEU A 30 6.23 8.71 6.62
C LEU A 30 6.01 8.81 8.14
N ILE A 31 5.24 7.90 8.75
CA ILE A 31 5.01 7.96 10.20
C ILE A 31 6.31 7.77 11.00
N THR A 32 7.23 6.95 10.52
CA THR A 32 8.53 6.75 11.18
C THR A 32 9.48 7.92 10.93
N SER A 33 9.45 8.51 9.73
CA SER A 33 10.26 9.66 9.37
C SER A 33 9.87 10.91 10.19
N PHE A 34 8.59 11.09 10.50
CA PHE A 34 8.09 12.16 11.36
C PHE A 34 7.88 11.72 12.82
N GLY A 35 8.45 10.59 13.23
CA GLY A 35 8.20 9.96 14.52
C GLY A 35 8.43 10.87 15.72
N THR A 36 9.55 11.58 15.74
CA THR A 36 9.90 12.51 16.84
C THR A 36 8.89 13.63 17.00
N SER A 37 8.43 14.21 15.89
CA SER A 37 7.40 15.27 15.91
C SER A 37 6.05 14.72 16.38
N ILE A 38 5.64 13.55 15.88
CA ILE A 38 4.37 12.91 16.26
C ILE A 38 4.35 12.55 17.75
N ILE A 39 5.46 12.02 18.28
CA ILE A 39 5.62 11.70 19.70
C ILE A 39 5.47 12.97 20.54
N ALA A 40 6.14 14.05 20.14
CA ALA A 40 6.08 15.32 20.87
C ALA A 40 4.69 15.98 20.82
N ASP A 41 4.09 16.07 19.63
CA ASP A 41 2.81 16.76 19.42
C ASP A 41 1.64 16.05 20.10
N LEU A 42 1.65 14.71 20.11
CA LEU A 42 0.58 13.90 20.70
C LEU A 42 0.88 13.40 22.12
N ASN A 43 2.05 13.78 22.69
CA ASN A 43 2.54 13.32 23.99
C ASN A 43 2.50 11.78 24.11
N LEU A 44 3.00 11.07 23.11
CA LEU A 44 3.01 9.61 23.09
C LEU A 44 4.20 9.07 23.88
N SER A 45 4.01 7.90 24.51
CA SER A 45 5.14 7.09 24.96
C SER A 45 5.79 6.33 23.77
N ASP A 46 7.06 5.95 23.93
CA ASP A 46 7.76 5.12 22.94
C ASP A 46 7.01 3.81 22.66
N SER A 47 6.41 3.21 23.67
CA SER A 47 5.58 2.00 23.54
C SER A 47 4.33 2.25 22.70
N GLN A 48 3.66 3.38 22.88
CA GLN A 48 2.49 3.77 22.07
C GLN A 48 2.89 4.00 20.62
N PHE A 49 4.00 4.69 20.38
CA PHE A 49 4.51 4.91 19.04
C PHE A 49 4.93 3.60 18.37
N GLY A 50 5.61 2.71 19.09
CA GLY A 50 5.96 1.38 18.62
C GLY A 50 4.74 0.54 18.23
N LEU A 51 3.64 0.64 18.99
CA LEU A 51 2.37 -0.01 18.64
C LEU A 51 1.77 0.52 17.33
N LEU A 52 1.82 1.84 17.10
CA LEU A 52 1.28 2.47 15.88
C LEU A 52 2.06 2.08 14.62
N THR A 53 3.39 2.01 14.73
CA THR A 53 4.27 1.75 13.58
C THR A 53 4.43 0.25 13.26
N GLY A 54 4.15 -0.61 14.23
CA GLY A 54 4.32 -2.06 14.12
C GLY A 54 3.00 -2.84 14.24
N PRO A 55 2.69 -3.40 15.42
CA PRO A 55 1.63 -4.41 15.58
C PRO A 55 0.25 -3.96 15.13
N VAL A 56 -0.15 -2.73 15.44
CA VAL A 56 -1.50 -2.22 15.11
C VAL A 56 -1.72 -2.22 13.59
N PHE A 57 -0.78 -1.67 12.85
CA PHE A 57 -0.87 -1.63 11.39
C PHE A 57 -0.74 -3.03 10.77
N VAL A 58 0.32 -3.79 11.14
CA VAL A 58 0.65 -5.08 10.53
C VAL A 58 -0.45 -6.11 10.74
N PHE A 59 -1.05 -6.15 11.93
CA PHE A 59 -2.12 -7.08 12.26
C PHE A 59 -3.34 -6.89 11.33
N PHE A 60 -3.85 -5.67 11.24
CA PHE A 60 -5.02 -5.39 10.39
C PHE A 60 -4.68 -5.50 8.90
N TYR A 61 -3.53 -5.03 8.47
CA TYR A 61 -3.05 -5.21 7.11
C TYR A 61 -3.01 -6.69 6.70
N SER A 62 -2.47 -7.55 7.55
CA SER A 62 -2.31 -8.98 7.25
C SER A 62 -3.66 -9.70 7.20
N ILE A 63 -4.53 -9.47 8.19
CA ILE A 63 -5.87 -10.08 8.20
C ILE A 63 -6.68 -9.60 6.99
N MET A 64 -6.73 -8.31 6.75
CA MET A 64 -7.50 -7.75 5.65
C MET A 64 -6.92 -8.13 4.28
N GLY A 65 -5.60 -8.36 4.18
CA GLY A 65 -4.96 -8.86 2.98
C GLY A 65 -5.55 -10.20 2.48
N LEU A 66 -5.91 -11.09 3.39
CA LEU A 66 -6.59 -12.36 3.05
C LEU A 66 -7.98 -12.10 2.46
N PHE A 67 -8.77 -11.24 3.10
CA PHE A 67 -10.11 -10.89 2.61
C PHE A 67 -10.04 -10.11 1.28
N MET A 68 -9.10 -9.18 1.15
CA MET A 68 -8.92 -8.40 -0.07
C MET A 68 -8.40 -9.25 -1.23
N GLY A 69 -7.61 -10.29 -0.96
CA GLY A 69 -7.23 -11.29 -1.96
C GLY A 69 -8.46 -12.01 -2.53
N ALA A 70 -9.31 -12.55 -1.65
CA ALA A 70 -10.56 -13.20 -2.07
C ALA A 70 -11.53 -12.23 -2.77
N LEU A 71 -11.56 -10.98 -2.36
CA LEU A 71 -12.39 -9.95 -3.00
C LEU A 71 -11.84 -9.58 -4.39
N ALA A 72 -10.52 -9.46 -4.55
CA ALA A 72 -9.87 -9.14 -5.82
C ALA A 72 -10.16 -10.18 -6.92
N ASP A 73 -10.44 -11.43 -6.53
CA ASP A 73 -10.83 -12.49 -7.47
C ASP A 73 -12.29 -12.36 -7.96
N ARG A 74 -13.12 -11.60 -7.25
CA ARG A 74 -14.57 -11.48 -7.52
C ARG A 74 -14.99 -10.14 -8.11
N VAL A 75 -14.14 -9.11 -8.01
CA VAL A 75 -14.49 -7.75 -8.42
C VAL A 75 -13.50 -7.21 -9.45
N HIS A 76 -13.85 -6.07 -10.06
CA HIS A 76 -12.99 -5.40 -11.02
C HIS A 76 -11.77 -4.78 -10.30
N ARG A 77 -10.61 -5.46 -10.39
CA ARG A 77 -9.38 -5.16 -9.66
C ARG A 77 -8.93 -3.68 -9.73
N PRO A 78 -8.92 -3.01 -10.91
CA PRO A 78 -8.58 -1.59 -10.98
C PRO A 78 -9.50 -0.70 -10.14
N ARG A 79 -10.80 -1.03 -10.05
CA ARG A 79 -11.74 -0.28 -9.19
C ARG A 79 -11.47 -0.54 -7.72
N LEU A 80 -11.11 -1.79 -7.37
CA LEU A 80 -10.74 -2.15 -6.01
C LEU A 80 -9.46 -1.42 -5.57
N ILE A 81 -8.43 -1.38 -6.43
CA ILE A 81 -7.21 -0.60 -6.18
C ILE A 81 -7.54 0.89 -6.00
N ALA A 82 -8.37 1.47 -6.88
CA ALA A 82 -8.77 2.87 -6.77
C ALA A 82 -9.52 3.17 -5.47
N ALA A 83 -10.44 2.30 -5.04
CA ALA A 83 -11.14 2.43 -3.77
C ALA A 83 -10.19 2.36 -2.57
N GLY A 84 -9.25 1.40 -2.57
CA GLY A 84 -8.20 1.29 -1.56
C GLY A 84 -7.33 2.55 -1.51
N LEU A 85 -6.88 3.04 -2.67
CA LEU A 85 -6.07 4.26 -2.79
C LEU A 85 -6.80 5.48 -2.22
N VAL A 86 -8.06 5.69 -2.57
CA VAL A 86 -8.86 6.79 -2.01
C VAL A 86 -9.01 6.66 -0.50
N LEU A 87 -9.31 5.46 -0.01
CA LEU A 87 -9.49 5.20 1.42
C LEU A 87 -8.23 5.54 2.20
N TRP A 88 -7.07 4.96 1.84
CA TRP A 88 -5.85 5.22 2.61
C TRP A 88 -5.37 6.67 2.45
N SER A 89 -5.48 7.29 1.25
CA SER A 89 -5.06 8.67 1.05
C SER A 89 -5.87 9.66 1.90
N VAL A 90 -7.20 9.48 1.97
CA VAL A 90 -8.07 10.29 2.83
C VAL A 90 -7.70 10.09 4.30
N LEU A 91 -7.50 8.86 4.73
CA LEU A 91 -7.17 8.54 6.12
C LEU A 91 -5.78 9.02 6.52
N THR A 92 -4.79 8.97 5.61
CA THR A 92 -3.47 9.54 5.83
C THR A 92 -3.57 11.06 6.02
N ALA A 93 -4.33 11.75 5.17
CA ALA A 93 -4.57 13.18 5.32
C ALA A 93 -5.30 13.50 6.65
N LEU A 94 -6.32 12.73 7.01
CA LEU A 94 -7.04 12.90 8.27
C LEU A 94 -6.18 12.57 9.50
N SER A 95 -5.21 11.66 9.39
CA SER A 95 -4.30 11.33 10.49
C SER A 95 -3.44 12.54 10.92
N GLY A 96 -3.18 13.49 10.02
CA GLY A 96 -2.53 14.75 10.32
C GLY A 96 -3.35 15.69 11.20
N LEU A 97 -4.65 15.44 11.38
CA LEU A 97 -5.54 16.18 12.28
C LEU A 97 -5.74 15.47 13.64
N ALA A 98 -5.09 14.34 13.87
CA ALA A 98 -5.20 13.57 15.09
C ALA A 98 -4.64 14.38 16.27
N LYS A 99 -5.34 14.33 17.42
CA LYS A 99 -4.97 15.04 18.64
C LYS A 99 -4.62 14.09 19.80
N ASN A 100 -4.70 12.80 19.60
CA ASN A 100 -4.39 11.79 20.61
C ASN A 100 -4.08 10.44 19.96
N PHE A 101 -3.53 9.52 20.79
CA PHE A 101 -3.17 8.16 20.40
C PHE A 101 -4.33 7.40 19.74
N MET A 102 -5.55 7.52 20.27
CA MET A 102 -6.70 6.76 19.75
C MET A 102 -7.06 7.18 18.32
N GLN A 103 -7.04 8.48 18.03
CA GLN A 103 -7.39 9.01 16.70
C GLN A 103 -6.36 8.59 15.65
N ILE A 104 -5.06 8.73 15.95
CA ILE A 104 -4.02 8.31 15.02
C ILE A 104 -3.99 6.78 14.88
N GLY A 105 -4.24 6.03 15.94
CA GLY A 105 -4.35 4.58 15.95
C GLY A 105 -5.49 4.08 15.07
N MET A 106 -6.67 4.65 15.19
CA MET A 106 -7.82 4.31 14.34
C MET A 106 -7.54 4.61 12.87
N SER A 107 -6.93 5.77 12.57
CA SER A 107 -6.52 6.07 11.19
C SER A 107 -5.55 5.01 10.66
N ARG A 108 -4.56 4.59 11.43
CA ARG A 108 -3.59 3.54 11.03
C ARG A 108 -4.24 2.18 10.79
N LEU A 109 -5.23 1.78 11.58
CA LEU A 109 -5.98 0.55 11.35
C LEU A 109 -6.64 0.56 9.97
N PHE A 110 -7.39 1.61 9.67
CA PHE A 110 -8.13 1.71 8.41
C PHE A 110 -7.23 1.99 7.20
N ILE A 111 -6.10 2.70 7.37
CA ILE A 111 -5.04 2.81 6.35
C ILE A 111 -4.56 1.40 5.99
N GLY A 112 -4.27 0.55 6.98
CA GLY A 112 -3.87 -0.84 6.76
C GLY A 112 -4.90 -1.64 5.95
N VAL A 113 -6.19 -1.41 6.18
CA VAL A 113 -7.27 -2.01 5.37
C VAL A 113 -7.20 -1.53 3.91
N GLY A 114 -7.08 -0.23 3.68
CA GLY A 114 -6.99 0.34 2.33
C GLY A 114 -5.77 -0.15 1.56
N GLU A 115 -4.61 -0.17 2.20
CA GLU A 115 -3.36 -0.62 1.60
C GLU A 115 -3.31 -2.13 1.32
N SER A 116 -4.01 -2.94 2.12
CA SER A 116 -4.04 -4.40 1.97
C SER A 116 -4.62 -4.88 0.62
N VAL A 117 -5.35 -4.01 -0.07
CA VAL A 117 -5.89 -4.24 -1.42
C VAL A 117 -4.79 -4.35 -2.47
N MET A 118 -3.69 -3.62 -2.27
CA MET A 118 -2.73 -3.32 -3.34
C MET A 118 -2.00 -4.56 -3.85
N ALA A 119 -1.34 -5.31 -2.96
CA ALA A 119 -0.52 -6.45 -3.36
C ALA A 119 -1.33 -7.59 -4.03
N PRO A 120 -2.43 -8.10 -3.46
CA PRO A 120 -3.16 -9.20 -4.10
C PRO A 120 -3.76 -8.78 -5.45
N SER A 121 -4.30 -7.56 -5.55
CA SER A 121 -4.87 -7.07 -6.81
C SER A 121 -3.80 -6.87 -7.88
N ALA A 122 -2.64 -6.30 -7.54
CA ALA A 122 -1.54 -6.09 -8.47
C ALA A 122 -0.96 -7.42 -8.98
N ILE A 123 -0.71 -8.39 -8.09
CA ILE A 123 -0.18 -9.71 -8.46
C ILE A 123 -1.17 -10.44 -9.38
N SER A 124 -2.46 -10.40 -9.06
CA SER A 124 -3.49 -10.99 -9.90
C SER A 124 -3.56 -10.34 -11.28
N MET A 125 -3.46 -9.01 -11.39
CA MET A 125 -3.39 -8.30 -12.67
C MET A 125 -2.13 -8.66 -13.47
N ILE A 126 -0.97 -8.76 -12.82
CA ILE A 126 0.29 -9.19 -13.46
C ILE A 126 0.15 -10.62 -14.00
N ALA A 127 -0.52 -11.51 -13.26
CA ALA A 127 -0.75 -12.88 -13.71
C ALA A 127 -1.63 -12.97 -14.96
N ASP A 128 -2.56 -12.03 -15.14
CA ASP A 128 -3.41 -11.97 -16.34
C ASP A 128 -2.68 -11.31 -17.53
N LEU A 129 -1.85 -10.31 -17.27
CA LEU A 129 -1.17 -9.53 -18.32
C LEU A 129 0.08 -10.21 -18.88
N TYR A 130 0.73 -11.08 -18.10
CA TYR A 130 2.01 -11.67 -18.48
C TYR A 130 1.94 -13.20 -18.59
N PRO A 131 2.56 -13.80 -19.65
CA PRO A 131 2.67 -15.24 -19.77
C PRO A 131 3.49 -15.82 -18.61
N LYS A 132 3.24 -17.08 -18.24
CA LYS A 132 3.88 -17.76 -17.08
C LYS A 132 5.40 -17.55 -17.00
N ALA A 133 6.10 -17.63 -18.14
CA ALA A 133 7.56 -17.45 -18.21
C ALA A 133 8.05 -16.04 -17.81
N LYS A 134 7.21 -15.00 -17.89
CA LYS A 134 7.57 -13.61 -17.61
C LYS A 134 6.95 -13.06 -16.31
N ARG A 135 6.06 -13.82 -15.65
CA ARG A 135 5.37 -13.37 -14.42
C ARG A 135 6.36 -13.07 -13.29
N GLY A 136 7.37 -13.92 -13.10
CA GLY A 136 8.39 -13.70 -12.07
C GLY A 136 9.13 -12.38 -12.26
N THR A 137 9.56 -12.07 -13.48
CA THR A 137 10.23 -10.80 -13.79
C THR A 137 9.29 -9.62 -13.58
N ALA A 138 8.04 -9.69 -14.05
CA ALA A 138 7.07 -8.60 -13.88
C ALA A 138 6.73 -8.36 -12.39
N THR A 139 6.57 -9.44 -11.62
CA THR A 139 6.36 -9.36 -10.17
C THR A 139 7.59 -8.78 -9.46
N GLY A 140 8.80 -9.18 -9.87
CA GLY A 140 10.04 -8.60 -9.34
C GLY A 140 10.13 -7.09 -9.60
N ILE A 141 9.78 -6.63 -10.80
CA ILE A 141 9.72 -5.19 -11.14
C ILE A 141 8.70 -4.49 -10.24
N TYR A 142 7.51 -5.05 -10.04
CA TYR A 142 6.52 -4.48 -9.12
C TYR A 142 7.06 -4.32 -7.70
N TYR A 143 7.76 -5.34 -7.18
CA TYR A 143 8.33 -5.30 -5.83
C TYR A 143 9.57 -4.42 -5.67
N LEU A 144 10.19 -3.93 -6.76
CA LEU A 144 11.19 -2.85 -6.67
C LEU A 144 10.60 -1.57 -6.05
N GLY A 145 9.29 -1.42 -6.07
CA GLY A 145 8.59 -0.34 -5.36
C GLY A 145 8.88 -0.30 -3.85
N VAL A 146 9.13 -1.46 -3.23
CA VAL A 146 9.41 -1.54 -1.79
C VAL A 146 10.71 -0.84 -1.42
N PRO A 147 11.90 -1.23 -1.93
CA PRO A 147 13.14 -0.56 -1.60
C PRO A 147 13.21 0.88 -2.14
N LEU A 148 12.59 1.16 -3.29
CA LEU A 148 12.57 2.52 -3.86
C LEU A 148 11.72 3.47 -3.01
N GLY A 149 10.55 3.03 -2.55
CA GLY A 149 9.69 3.83 -1.69
C GLY A 149 10.27 4.00 -0.29
N ALA A 150 10.82 2.95 0.30
CA ALA A 150 11.49 3.04 1.60
C ALA A 150 12.72 3.95 1.55
N GLY A 151 13.57 3.83 0.51
CA GLY A 151 14.75 4.68 0.36
C GLY A 151 14.45 6.14 0.02
N GLY A 152 13.30 6.43 -0.58
CA GLY A 152 12.88 7.79 -0.94
C GLY A 152 12.21 8.57 0.18
N SER A 153 12.05 7.98 1.37
CA SER A 153 11.34 8.56 2.52
C SER A 153 12.29 9.19 3.55
N PHE A 154 13.59 9.14 3.33
CA PHE A 154 14.64 9.69 4.20
C PHE A 154 15.31 10.90 3.62
#